data_5b3bc4758455fdb30be4828c2199b306
#
_entry.id   5b3bc4758455fdb30be4828c2199b306
#
_cell.length_a   1.000
_cell.length_b   1.000
_cell.length_c   1.000
_cell.angle_alpha   90.00
_cell.angle_beta   90.00
_cell.angle_gamma   90.00
#
_symmetry.space_group_name_H-M   'P 1'
#
loop_
_entity.id
_entity.type
_entity.pdbx_description
1 polymer ?
#
loop_
_entity_poly.entity_id
_entity_poly.type
_entity_poly.pdbx_seq_one_letter_code
_entity_poly.pdbx_strand_id
1 'polypeptide(L)'
;MRKPLFSLFLLLLTAASVLATPAPKPTAADSAARYRAVVDSIQHTLSYQTGHLTLPGGIGELTVPAGYRYLDSAQSRRVLTKYWHNPNGTSLGMLFPKDRGPLDDNSWAYVIEYDEMGYVKDDDANDIDYADLLADMQKDVAEENPEREKAGYEAVYLMGWGANPYYDKDQHALHWAKILRFGSSPDSTLNYNVRLLGRKGVLVLNAVASPEQLTEIRASIPALLANVSFAKGQQYTDYNAGIDEVAAYTIGGLVAGKVLAKVGFFAIILKFWKLGLLALGGVWAAIKRFFGIGNKEA
;
A
#
# COMPACT_ATOMS: atom_id res chain seq x y z
N MET A 1 -85.81 41.34 35.61
CA MET A 1 -84.72 40.40 35.43
C MET A 1 -84.07 40.65 34.06
N ARG A 2 -82.92 41.28 34.06
CA ARG A 2 -82.19 41.65 32.79
C ARG A 2 -81.12 40.61 32.50
N LYS A 3 -81.13 40.02 31.29
CA LYS A 3 -80.06 39.09 30.80
C LYS A 3 -78.96 39.92 30.14
N PRO A 4 -77.67 39.64 30.36
CA PRO A 4 -76.62 40.33 29.67
C PRO A 4 -76.34 39.61 28.33
N LEU A 5 -76.19 40.37 27.23
CA LEU A 5 -75.65 39.95 25.94
C LEU A 5 -74.13 39.72 26.06
N PHE A 6 -73.71 38.55 25.73
CA PHE A 6 -72.28 38.26 25.53
C PHE A 6 -71.92 38.54 24.07
N SER A 7 -71.12 39.56 23.84
CA SER A 7 -70.60 39.90 22.51
C SER A 7 -69.34 39.06 22.23
N LEU A 8 -69.41 38.16 21.27
CA LEU A 8 -68.30 37.29 20.82
C LEU A 8 -67.43 38.08 19.84
N PHE A 9 -66.28 38.50 20.26
CA PHE A 9 -65.25 39.14 19.42
C PHE A 9 -64.44 38.06 18.75
N LEU A 10 -64.68 37.81 17.44
CA LEU A 10 -63.96 36.88 16.60
C LEU A 10 -62.63 37.54 16.14
N LEU A 11 -61.49 37.17 16.75
CA LEU A 11 -60.17 37.61 16.34
C LEU A 11 -59.76 36.78 15.12
N LEU A 12 -59.75 37.36 13.92
CA LEU A 12 -59.17 36.79 12.71
C LEU A 12 -57.63 36.89 12.80
N LEU A 13 -56.94 35.81 13.15
CA LEU A 13 -55.52 35.65 12.96
C LEU A 13 -55.26 35.39 11.46
N THR A 14 -54.79 36.39 10.73
CA THR A 14 -54.20 36.23 9.40
C THR A 14 -52.81 35.67 9.57
N ALA A 15 -52.66 34.37 9.38
CA ALA A 15 -51.35 33.73 9.25
C ALA A 15 -50.70 34.15 7.91
N ALA A 16 -49.78 35.12 7.99
CA ALA A 16 -48.91 35.42 6.84
C ALA A 16 -47.97 34.24 6.60
N SER A 17 -48.28 33.42 5.61
CA SER A 17 -47.33 32.41 5.12
C SER A 17 -46.17 33.10 4.49
N VAL A 18 -45.05 33.17 5.23
CA VAL A 18 -43.76 33.56 4.68
C VAL A 18 -43.32 32.45 3.74
N LEU A 19 -43.54 32.66 2.45
CA LEU A 19 -42.97 31.80 1.39
C LEU A 19 -41.42 31.95 1.49
N ALA A 20 -40.80 30.99 2.16
CA ALA A 20 -39.36 30.92 2.17
C ALA A 20 -38.88 30.67 0.73
N THR A 21 -38.31 31.67 0.11
CA THR A 21 -37.61 31.49 -1.19
C THR A 21 -36.54 30.42 -1.02
N PRO A 22 -36.54 29.35 -1.88
CA PRO A 22 -35.50 28.34 -1.77
C PRO A 22 -34.14 29.01 -1.92
N ALA A 23 -33.20 28.65 -1.03
CA ALA A 23 -31.86 29.18 -1.08
C ALA A 23 -31.26 28.91 -2.48
N PRO A 24 -30.57 29.87 -3.08
CA PRO A 24 -29.96 29.70 -4.40
C PRO A 24 -29.03 28.50 -4.38
N LYS A 25 -29.08 27.66 -5.42
CA LYS A 25 -28.15 26.54 -5.57
C LYS A 25 -26.73 27.10 -5.61
N PRO A 26 -25.76 26.48 -4.88
CA PRO A 26 -24.37 26.91 -4.89
C PRO A 26 -23.85 26.97 -6.33
N THR A 27 -23.15 28.02 -6.68
CA THR A 27 -22.46 28.13 -7.96
C THR A 27 -21.24 27.20 -7.99
N ALA A 28 -20.69 26.91 -9.16
CA ALA A 28 -19.45 26.15 -9.28
C ALA A 28 -18.30 26.83 -8.50
N ALA A 29 -18.25 28.15 -8.50
CA ALA A 29 -17.27 28.94 -7.73
C ALA A 29 -17.45 28.76 -6.20
N ASP A 30 -18.69 28.78 -5.70
CA ASP A 30 -18.97 28.53 -4.28
C ASP A 30 -18.59 27.10 -3.86
N SER A 31 -18.83 26.13 -4.73
CA SER A 31 -18.46 24.73 -4.49
C SER A 31 -16.94 24.56 -4.46
N ALA A 32 -16.20 25.18 -5.38
CA ALA A 32 -14.74 25.18 -5.39
C ALA A 32 -14.14 25.88 -4.15
N ALA A 33 -14.72 27.00 -3.74
CA ALA A 33 -14.28 27.71 -2.54
C ALA A 33 -14.49 26.87 -1.26
N ARG A 34 -15.63 26.21 -1.15
CA ARG A 34 -15.92 25.27 -0.02
C ARG A 34 -14.96 24.09 -0.02
N TYR A 35 -14.69 23.49 -1.19
CA TYR A 35 -13.74 22.41 -1.31
C TYR A 35 -12.35 22.85 -0.83
N ARG A 36 -11.83 23.98 -1.31
CA ARG A 36 -10.54 24.53 -0.86
C ARG A 36 -10.49 24.76 0.65
N ALA A 37 -11.54 25.36 1.23
CA ALA A 37 -11.60 25.57 2.66
C ALA A 37 -11.55 24.25 3.46
N VAL A 38 -12.18 23.19 2.96
CA VAL A 38 -12.10 21.84 3.56
C VAL A 38 -10.69 21.26 3.43
N VAL A 39 -10.08 21.35 2.25
CA VAL A 39 -8.69 20.91 2.00
C VAL A 39 -7.73 21.62 2.94
N ASP A 40 -7.82 22.96 3.02
CA ASP A 40 -6.98 23.78 3.91
C ASP A 40 -7.16 23.38 5.38
N SER A 41 -8.41 23.20 5.82
CA SER A 41 -8.72 22.75 7.18
C SER A 41 -8.08 21.39 7.49
N ILE A 42 -8.15 20.43 6.56
CA ILE A 42 -7.54 19.11 6.73
C ILE A 42 -6.00 19.23 6.76
N GLN A 43 -5.42 19.98 5.84
CA GLN A 43 -3.96 20.16 5.76
C GLN A 43 -3.39 20.81 7.04
N HIS A 44 -4.10 21.74 7.66
CA HIS A 44 -3.71 22.35 8.94
C HIS A 44 -3.75 21.37 10.12
N THR A 45 -4.41 20.22 9.99
CA THR A 45 -4.40 19.16 11.02
C THR A 45 -3.22 18.22 10.91
N LEU A 46 -2.41 18.34 9.87
CA LEU A 46 -1.24 17.49 9.62
C LEU A 46 0.02 18.16 10.18
N SER A 47 0.74 17.43 11.02
CA SER A 47 1.99 17.91 11.65
C SER A 47 3.18 17.27 10.96
N TYR A 48 3.79 18.00 10.05
CA TYR A 48 4.95 17.51 9.29
C TYR A 48 6.25 17.66 10.09
N GLN A 49 7.14 16.69 9.89
CA GLN A 49 8.47 16.65 10.48
C GLN A 49 9.54 16.83 9.40
N THR A 50 10.70 17.32 9.80
CA THR A 50 11.91 17.50 8.99
C THR A 50 13.13 17.11 9.81
N GLY A 51 14.30 17.04 9.17
CA GLY A 51 15.54 16.69 9.86
C GLY A 51 15.75 15.17 9.94
N HIS A 52 16.49 14.76 10.95
CA HIS A 52 16.87 13.36 11.16
C HIS A 52 15.83 12.63 12.02
N LEU A 53 15.41 11.46 11.58
CA LEU A 53 14.38 10.64 12.20
C LEU A 53 14.82 9.18 12.29
N THR A 54 14.55 8.54 13.39
CA THR A 54 14.62 7.07 13.51
C THR A 54 13.29 6.47 13.04
N LEU A 55 13.35 5.56 12.10
CA LEU A 55 12.14 4.86 11.61
C LEU A 55 11.55 3.96 12.72
N PRO A 56 10.21 3.84 12.78
CA PRO A 56 9.55 2.99 13.77
C PRO A 56 10.13 1.58 13.82
N GLY A 57 10.25 1.04 15.04
CA GLY A 57 10.87 -0.28 15.26
C GLY A 57 12.39 -0.30 15.24
N GLY A 58 13.06 0.86 15.08
CA GLY A 58 14.52 0.94 15.02
C GLY A 58 15.13 0.27 13.79
N ILE A 59 14.31 0.13 12.73
CA ILE A 59 14.71 -0.54 11.47
C ILE A 59 15.83 0.22 10.77
N GLY A 60 15.80 1.55 10.86
CA GLY A 60 16.71 2.41 10.14
C GLY A 60 16.53 3.87 10.47
N GLU A 61 17.27 4.69 9.75
CA GLU A 61 17.31 6.14 9.90
C GLU A 61 16.89 6.82 8.60
N LEU A 62 16.20 7.94 8.74
CA LEU A 62 15.78 8.79 7.61
C LEU A 62 16.16 10.23 7.93
N THR A 63 17.03 10.83 7.14
CA THR A 63 17.16 12.28 7.11
C THR A 63 16.22 12.81 6.04
N VAL A 64 15.18 13.54 6.43
CA VAL A 64 14.21 14.09 5.48
C VAL A 64 14.93 14.96 4.45
N PRO A 65 14.94 14.59 3.14
CA PRO A 65 15.69 15.34 2.15
C PRO A 65 15.21 16.78 2.02
N ALA A 66 16.09 17.68 1.63
CA ALA A 66 15.71 19.07 1.33
C ALA A 66 14.61 19.09 0.26
N GLY A 67 13.57 19.89 0.49
CA GLY A 67 12.39 19.93 -0.39
C GLY A 67 11.28 18.93 -0.04
N TYR A 68 11.47 18.10 0.99
CA TYR A 68 10.48 17.15 1.49
C TYR A 68 10.09 17.44 2.94
N ARG A 69 8.98 16.83 3.35
CA ARG A 69 8.46 16.81 4.71
C ARG A 69 7.83 15.44 5.00
N TYR A 70 7.94 14.98 6.23
CA TYR A 70 7.54 13.64 6.65
C TYR A 70 6.29 13.69 7.51
N LEU A 71 5.37 12.78 7.28
CA LEU A 71 4.27 12.44 8.19
C LEU A 71 4.57 11.11 8.88
N ASP A 72 4.34 11.06 10.20
CA ASP A 72 4.48 9.84 10.97
C ASP A 72 3.44 8.77 10.59
N SER A 73 3.61 7.55 11.11
CA SER A 73 2.75 6.42 10.84
C SER A 73 1.26 6.67 11.13
N ALA A 74 0.95 7.39 12.22
CA ALA A 74 -0.44 7.64 12.62
C ALA A 74 -1.15 8.60 11.65
N GLN A 75 -0.47 9.66 11.25
CA GLN A 75 -0.98 10.63 10.29
C GLN A 75 -1.03 10.06 8.88
N SER A 76 -0.02 9.28 8.50
CA SER A 76 0.03 8.56 7.22
C SER A 76 -1.11 7.59 7.07
N ARG A 77 -1.46 6.83 8.11
CA ARG A 77 -2.64 5.97 8.14
C ARG A 77 -3.91 6.76 7.83
N ARG A 78 -4.08 7.95 8.43
CA ARG A 78 -5.23 8.80 8.18
C ARG A 78 -5.29 9.28 6.74
N VAL A 79 -4.15 9.64 6.15
CA VAL A 79 -4.05 10.00 4.73
C VAL A 79 -4.44 8.82 3.86
N LEU A 80 -3.80 7.68 4.04
CA LEU A 80 -4.02 6.49 3.22
C LEU A 80 -5.48 6.02 3.27
N THR A 81 -6.06 5.86 4.47
CA THR A 81 -7.38 5.24 4.60
C THR A 81 -8.52 6.24 4.42
N LYS A 82 -8.41 7.45 5.00
CA LYS A 82 -9.53 8.40 5.02
C LYS A 82 -9.56 9.30 3.78
N TYR A 83 -8.40 9.68 3.25
CA TYR A 83 -8.34 10.65 2.15
C TYR A 83 -8.01 9.99 0.81
N TRP A 84 -7.18 8.96 0.80
CA TRP A 84 -6.83 8.21 -0.42
C TRP A 84 -7.61 6.91 -0.58
N HIS A 85 -8.52 6.58 0.36
CA HIS A 85 -9.41 5.41 0.33
C HIS A 85 -8.71 4.06 0.11
N ASN A 86 -7.46 3.93 0.61
CA ASN A 86 -6.78 2.65 0.57
C ASN A 86 -7.38 1.68 1.60
N PRO A 87 -7.50 0.39 1.27
CA PRO A 87 -7.99 -0.63 2.20
C PRO A 87 -7.05 -0.86 3.37
N ASN A 88 -5.75 -0.62 3.17
CA ASN A 88 -4.71 -0.74 4.19
C ASN A 88 -4.02 0.62 4.41
N GLY A 89 -3.77 0.96 5.67
CA GLY A 89 -3.08 2.18 6.06
C GLY A 89 -1.80 1.92 6.87
N THR A 90 -1.29 0.70 6.86
CA THR A 90 -0.03 0.37 7.55
C THR A 90 1.13 1.00 6.80
N SER A 91 1.91 1.85 7.51
CA SER A 91 3.14 2.45 6.99
C SER A 91 4.02 2.89 8.14
N LEU A 92 5.32 3.02 7.90
CA LEU A 92 6.24 3.68 8.83
C LEU A 92 6.04 5.19 8.79
N GLY A 93 5.63 5.72 7.65
CA GLY A 93 5.36 7.14 7.41
C GLY A 93 5.21 7.46 5.94
N MET A 94 5.04 8.75 5.63
CA MET A 94 4.99 9.24 4.25
C MET A 94 5.89 10.48 4.08
N LEU A 95 6.54 10.58 2.91
CA LEU A 95 7.28 11.77 2.50
C LEU A 95 6.51 12.49 1.40
N PHE A 96 6.19 13.76 1.64
CA PHE A 96 5.57 14.65 0.66
C PHE A 96 6.58 15.70 0.19
N PRO A 97 6.51 16.17 -1.07
CA PRO A 97 7.14 17.43 -1.44
C PRO A 97 6.69 18.55 -0.51
N LYS A 98 7.59 19.48 -0.18
CA LYS A 98 7.34 20.53 0.83
C LYS A 98 6.19 21.46 0.46
N ASP A 99 5.99 21.66 -0.83
CA ASP A 99 5.00 22.57 -1.43
C ASP A 99 3.64 21.92 -1.70
N ARG A 100 3.49 20.61 -1.47
CA ARG A 100 2.27 19.85 -1.76
C ARG A 100 1.81 19.04 -0.56
N GLY A 101 0.50 18.95 -0.38
CA GLY A 101 -0.14 18.11 0.63
C GLY A 101 -0.93 16.97 0.02
N PRO A 102 -1.51 16.10 0.83
CA PRO A 102 -2.16 14.86 0.36
C PRO A 102 -3.44 15.08 -0.47
N LEU A 103 -4.02 16.29 -0.44
CA LEU A 103 -5.28 16.63 -1.13
C LEU A 103 -5.10 17.67 -2.24
N ASP A 104 -3.87 17.99 -2.60
CA ASP A 104 -3.59 18.88 -3.72
C ASP A 104 -3.72 18.12 -5.05
N ASP A 105 -4.20 18.77 -6.10
CA ASP A 105 -4.47 18.15 -7.42
C ASP A 105 -3.22 17.52 -8.04
N ASN A 106 -2.04 18.07 -7.76
CA ASN A 106 -0.74 17.57 -8.22
C ASN A 106 0.05 16.88 -7.11
N SER A 107 -0.63 16.38 -6.09
CA SER A 107 0.00 15.68 -4.97
C SER A 107 0.64 14.38 -5.39
N TRP A 108 1.73 14.04 -4.72
CA TRP A 108 2.32 12.72 -4.71
C TRP A 108 3.12 12.53 -3.43
N ALA A 109 3.37 11.29 -3.04
CA ALA A 109 4.18 11.00 -1.86
C ALA A 109 4.85 9.64 -1.96
N TYR A 110 5.98 9.49 -1.25
CA TYR A 110 6.50 8.18 -0.90
C TYR A 110 5.76 7.63 0.32
N VAL A 111 5.18 6.45 0.19
CA VAL A 111 4.72 5.62 1.32
C VAL A 111 5.91 4.76 1.73
N ILE A 112 6.29 4.82 3.01
CA ILE A 112 7.42 4.09 3.57
C ILE A 112 6.88 2.94 4.39
N GLU A 113 7.32 1.72 4.07
CA GLU A 113 6.91 0.49 4.75
C GLU A 113 8.13 -0.39 5.01
N TYR A 114 7.99 -1.39 5.87
CA TYR A 114 8.99 -2.41 6.07
C TYR A 114 8.33 -3.79 6.07
N ASP A 115 8.83 -4.65 5.20
CA ASP A 115 8.38 -6.03 5.09
C ASP A 115 9.44 -6.93 5.75
N GLU A 116 9.15 -7.41 6.97
CA GLU A 116 9.98 -8.37 7.67
C GLU A 116 9.74 -9.77 7.11
N MET A 117 10.54 -10.16 6.13
CA MET A 117 10.37 -11.41 5.39
C MET A 117 11.59 -12.31 5.38
N GLY A 118 12.65 -11.92 6.10
CA GLY A 118 13.96 -12.56 6.06
C GLY A 118 14.88 -11.97 4.97
N TYR A 119 16.04 -12.59 4.82
CA TYR A 119 17.07 -12.17 3.86
C TYR A 119 16.70 -12.56 2.44
N VAL A 120 16.47 -11.60 1.57
CA VAL A 120 16.18 -11.83 0.16
C VAL A 120 17.49 -11.97 -0.62
N LYS A 121 17.72 -13.13 -1.20
CA LYS A 121 18.89 -13.34 -2.09
C LYS A 121 18.67 -12.63 -3.42
N ASP A 122 19.72 -12.04 -3.95
CA ASP A 122 19.72 -11.28 -5.21
C ASP A 122 20.37 -12.04 -6.39
N ASP A 123 20.58 -13.35 -6.22
CA ASP A 123 21.23 -14.22 -7.20
C ASP A 123 20.41 -14.41 -8.49
N ASP A 124 19.09 -14.19 -8.45
CA ASP A 124 18.17 -14.32 -9.60
C ASP A 124 17.84 -12.97 -10.30
N ALA A 125 18.45 -11.88 -9.89
CA ALA A 125 18.07 -10.54 -10.36
C ALA A 125 18.20 -10.32 -11.87
N ASN A 126 19.12 -11.05 -12.54
CA ASN A 126 19.37 -10.95 -13.98
C ASN A 126 18.60 -11.97 -14.82
N ASP A 127 17.89 -12.92 -14.18
CA ASP A 127 17.29 -14.08 -14.85
C ASP A 127 15.77 -13.94 -15.05
N ILE A 128 15.22 -12.74 -14.81
CA ILE A 128 13.79 -12.48 -14.79
C ILE A 128 13.33 -11.96 -16.15
N ASP A 129 12.38 -12.67 -16.78
CA ASP A 129 11.63 -12.12 -17.92
C ASP A 129 10.52 -11.20 -17.39
N TYR A 130 10.76 -9.89 -17.48
CA TYR A 130 9.80 -8.89 -17.00
C TYR A 130 8.58 -8.71 -17.89
N ALA A 131 8.58 -9.21 -19.13
CA ALA A 131 7.41 -9.19 -19.99
C ALA A 131 6.42 -10.31 -19.59
N ASP A 132 6.93 -11.52 -19.40
CA ASP A 132 6.15 -12.64 -18.89
C ASP A 132 5.63 -12.35 -17.47
N LEU A 133 6.48 -11.78 -16.61
CA LEU A 133 6.08 -11.39 -15.25
C LEU A 133 4.95 -10.38 -15.25
N LEU A 134 4.98 -9.39 -16.16
CA LEU A 134 3.90 -8.42 -16.28
C LEU A 134 2.58 -9.07 -16.69
N ALA A 135 2.62 -9.99 -17.66
CA ALA A 135 1.43 -10.70 -18.12
C ALA A 135 0.79 -11.53 -16.98
N ASP A 136 1.62 -12.23 -16.20
CA ASP A 136 1.16 -12.97 -15.02
C ASP A 136 0.53 -12.05 -13.98
N MET A 137 1.18 -10.91 -13.68
CA MET A 137 0.64 -9.93 -12.74
C MET A 137 -0.66 -9.30 -13.21
N GLN A 138 -0.83 -9.03 -14.51
CA GLN A 138 -2.07 -8.53 -15.08
C GLN A 138 -3.21 -9.52 -14.89
N LYS A 139 -2.94 -10.80 -15.08
CA LYS A 139 -3.89 -11.89 -14.84
C LYS A 139 -4.26 -11.99 -13.36
N ASP A 140 -3.28 -11.99 -12.45
CA ASP A 140 -3.51 -12.06 -11.00
C ASP A 140 -4.42 -10.90 -10.54
N VAL A 141 -4.11 -9.66 -10.95
CA VAL A 141 -4.91 -8.49 -10.61
C VAL A 141 -6.35 -8.60 -11.14
N ALA A 142 -6.54 -9.14 -12.35
CA ALA A 142 -7.87 -9.36 -12.90
C ALA A 142 -8.66 -10.43 -12.12
N GLU A 143 -7.99 -11.49 -11.66
CA GLU A 143 -8.59 -12.55 -10.85
C GLU A 143 -8.97 -12.07 -9.44
N GLU A 144 -8.27 -11.08 -8.88
CA GLU A 144 -8.56 -10.50 -7.55
C GLU A 144 -9.71 -9.48 -7.55
N ASN A 145 -10.06 -8.90 -8.71
CA ASN A 145 -11.05 -7.84 -8.81
C ASN A 145 -12.43 -8.21 -8.26
N PRO A 146 -13.00 -9.42 -8.47
CA PRO A 146 -14.29 -9.79 -7.91
C PRO A 146 -14.35 -9.70 -6.37
N GLU A 147 -13.27 -10.08 -5.68
CA GLU A 147 -13.20 -9.97 -4.21
C GLU A 147 -13.02 -8.51 -3.76
N ARG A 148 -12.30 -7.69 -4.52
CA ARG A 148 -12.19 -6.25 -4.26
C ARG A 148 -13.56 -5.56 -4.35
N GLU A 149 -14.30 -5.81 -5.43
CA GLU A 149 -15.64 -5.23 -5.65
C GLU A 149 -16.63 -5.68 -4.57
N LYS A 150 -16.59 -6.94 -4.18
CA LYS A 150 -17.39 -7.48 -3.08
C LYS A 150 -17.06 -6.83 -1.72
N ALA A 151 -15.80 -6.44 -1.53
CA ALA A 151 -15.37 -5.68 -0.35
C ALA A 151 -15.69 -4.17 -0.44
N GLY A 152 -16.31 -3.69 -1.53
CA GLY A 152 -16.71 -2.29 -1.73
C GLY A 152 -15.61 -1.41 -2.31
N TYR A 153 -14.55 -1.99 -2.88
CA TYR A 153 -13.47 -1.26 -3.56
C TYR A 153 -13.62 -1.36 -5.08
N GLU A 154 -13.14 -0.35 -5.79
CA GLU A 154 -13.11 -0.37 -7.25
C GLU A 154 -12.17 -1.46 -7.78
N ALA A 155 -12.49 -2.01 -8.96
CA ALA A 155 -11.59 -2.88 -9.70
C ALA A 155 -10.27 -2.17 -10.03
N VAL A 156 -9.17 -2.91 -10.08
CA VAL A 156 -7.84 -2.40 -10.44
C VAL A 156 -7.40 -3.05 -11.74
N TYR A 157 -6.80 -2.27 -12.62
CA TYR A 157 -6.23 -2.73 -13.88
C TYR A 157 -4.75 -2.36 -13.94
N LEU A 158 -3.88 -3.35 -14.05
CA LEU A 158 -2.45 -3.14 -14.28
C LEU A 158 -2.24 -2.87 -15.77
N MET A 159 -2.03 -1.59 -16.12
CA MET A 159 -1.93 -1.14 -17.51
C MET A 159 -0.58 -1.48 -18.13
N GLY A 160 0.49 -1.56 -17.32
CA GLY A 160 1.84 -1.87 -17.77
C GLY A 160 2.91 -1.30 -16.87
N TRP A 161 4.14 -1.37 -17.35
CA TRP A 161 5.26 -0.71 -16.69
C TRP A 161 5.28 0.79 -17.00
N GLY A 162 5.36 1.63 -15.97
CA GLY A 162 5.77 3.03 -16.08
C GLY A 162 7.30 3.15 -16.16
N ALA A 163 7.99 2.22 -15.51
CA ALA A 163 9.42 1.98 -15.62
C ALA A 163 9.70 0.48 -15.49
N ASN A 164 10.47 -0.06 -16.43
CA ASN A 164 10.86 -1.46 -16.35
C ASN A 164 11.64 -1.75 -15.06
N PRO A 165 11.44 -2.91 -14.45
CA PRO A 165 12.21 -3.30 -13.28
C PRO A 165 13.71 -3.38 -13.59
N TYR A 166 14.54 -2.95 -12.64
CA TYR A 166 15.98 -3.17 -12.64
C TYR A 166 16.51 -3.27 -11.20
N TYR A 167 17.59 -3.99 -11.02
CA TYR A 167 18.26 -4.14 -9.74
C TYR A 167 19.59 -3.39 -9.74
N ASP A 168 19.72 -2.46 -8.79
CA ASP A 168 20.99 -1.78 -8.49
C ASP A 168 21.75 -2.61 -7.45
N LYS A 169 22.78 -3.31 -7.92
CA LYS A 169 23.57 -4.21 -7.06
C LYS A 169 24.41 -3.47 -6.04
N ASP A 170 24.86 -2.27 -6.35
CA ASP A 170 25.76 -1.50 -5.47
C ASP A 170 24.97 -0.94 -4.28
N GLN A 171 23.71 -0.61 -4.49
CA GLN A 171 22.79 -0.11 -3.46
C GLN A 171 21.89 -1.19 -2.85
N HIS A 172 21.94 -2.43 -3.34
CA HIS A 172 21.00 -3.50 -3.02
C HIS A 172 19.53 -3.04 -3.13
N ALA A 173 19.23 -2.32 -4.21
CA ALA A 173 17.95 -1.67 -4.44
C ALA A 173 17.29 -2.15 -5.72
N LEU A 174 16.04 -2.61 -5.62
CA LEU A 174 15.22 -3.00 -6.75
C LEU A 174 14.23 -1.89 -7.08
N HIS A 175 14.17 -1.50 -8.35
CA HIS A 175 13.37 -0.39 -8.84
C HIS A 175 12.40 -0.84 -9.92
N TRP A 176 11.15 -0.37 -9.89
CA TRP A 176 10.19 -0.47 -10.98
C TRP A 176 9.04 0.51 -10.81
N ALA A 177 8.28 0.75 -11.87
CA ALA A 177 7.03 1.47 -11.75
C ALA A 177 5.89 0.77 -12.49
N LYS A 178 4.72 0.72 -11.87
CA LYS A 178 3.47 0.21 -12.44
C LYS A 178 2.54 1.37 -12.76
N ILE A 179 1.83 1.27 -13.88
CA ILE A 179 0.69 2.13 -14.20
C ILE A 179 -0.58 1.36 -13.84
N LEU A 180 -1.36 1.91 -12.94
CA LEU A 180 -2.63 1.33 -12.48
C LEU A 180 -3.79 2.23 -12.87
N ARG A 181 -4.92 1.63 -13.21
CA ARG A 181 -6.20 2.34 -13.40
C ARG A 181 -7.24 1.74 -12.47
N PHE A 182 -8.07 2.60 -11.87
CA PHE A 182 -9.09 2.21 -10.92
C PHE A 182 -10.50 2.40 -11.50
N GLY A 183 -11.34 1.39 -11.41
CA GLY A 183 -12.71 1.40 -11.89
C GLY A 183 -12.84 1.88 -13.34
N SER A 184 -13.75 2.82 -13.56
CA SER A 184 -13.98 3.48 -14.85
C SER A 184 -13.26 4.82 -14.98
N SER A 185 -12.33 5.16 -14.06
CA SER A 185 -11.58 6.41 -14.11
C SER A 185 -10.83 6.55 -15.45
N PRO A 186 -10.86 7.70 -16.12
CA PRO A 186 -10.00 7.97 -17.26
C PRO A 186 -8.53 8.12 -16.84
N ASP A 187 -8.28 8.47 -15.58
CA ASP A 187 -6.96 8.75 -15.05
C ASP A 187 -6.29 7.47 -14.58
N SER A 188 -4.96 7.45 -14.68
CA SER A 188 -4.12 6.37 -14.19
C SER A 188 -3.24 6.86 -13.04
N THR A 189 -2.83 5.90 -12.19
CA THR A 189 -1.92 6.14 -11.08
C THR A 189 -0.58 5.46 -11.37
N LEU A 190 0.50 6.17 -11.12
CA LEU A 190 1.86 5.64 -11.12
C LEU A 190 2.20 5.16 -9.71
N ASN A 191 2.65 3.92 -9.59
CA ASN A 191 3.27 3.38 -8.38
C ASN A 191 4.74 3.08 -8.67
N TYR A 192 5.63 4.01 -8.29
CA TYR A 192 7.08 3.79 -8.43
C TYR A 192 7.62 3.19 -7.14
N ASN A 193 8.13 1.98 -7.26
CA ASN A 193 8.65 1.21 -6.14
C ASN A 193 10.17 1.24 -6.12
N VAL A 194 10.72 1.49 -4.94
CA VAL A 194 12.10 1.20 -4.59
C VAL A 194 12.08 0.24 -3.41
N ARG A 195 12.76 -0.87 -3.53
CA ARG A 195 12.89 -1.89 -2.49
C ARG A 195 14.35 -1.99 -2.08
N LEU A 196 14.71 -1.40 -0.93
CA LEU A 196 16.04 -1.61 -0.35
C LEU A 196 16.06 -2.94 0.39
N LEU A 197 16.99 -3.80 0.01
CA LEU A 197 17.19 -5.08 0.69
C LEU A 197 18.00 -4.86 1.97
N GLY A 198 17.53 -5.45 3.06
CA GLY A 198 18.18 -5.46 4.36
C GLY A 198 18.47 -6.88 4.83
N ARG A 199 19.07 -7.00 6.02
CA ARG A 199 19.41 -8.29 6.62
C ARG A 199 18.20 -9.18 6.88
N LYS A 200 17.09 -8.60 7.34
CA LYS A 200 15.89 -9.36 7.80
C LYS A 200 14.62 -9.02 7.05
N GLY A 201 14.72 -8.23 6.00
CA GLY A 201 13.55 -7.80 5.26
C GLY A 201 13.88 -6.67 4.29
N VAL A 202 12.84 -6.02 3.82
CA VAL A 202 12.91 -5.05 2.74
C VAL A 202 12.27 -3.73 3.16
N LEU A 203 13.01 -2.63 3.06
CA LEU A 203 12.46 -1.30 3.21
C LEU A 203 11.84 -0.87 1.88
N VAL A 204 10.56 -0.55 1.93
CA VAL A 204 9.73 -0.18 0.80
C VAL A 204 9.60 1.33 0.74
N LEU A 205 9.92 1.91 -0.40
CA LEU A 205 9.68 3.32 -0.72
C LEU A 205 8.81 3.35 -1.98
N ASN A 206 7.50 3.51 -1.81
CA ASN A 206 6.55 3.48 -2.92
C ASN A 206 6.02 4.89 -3.19
N ALA A 207 6.44 5.51 -4.31
CA ALA A 207 5.85 6.78 -4.75
C ALA A 207 4.51 6.52 -5.44
N VAL A 208 3.45 7.11 -4.88
CA VAL A 208 2.10 7.12 -5.44
C VAL A 208 1.86 8.48 -6.06
N ALA A 209 1.60 8.51 -7.37
CA ALA A 209 1.62 9.74 -8.18
C ALA A 209 0.78 9.62 -9.45
N SER A 210 0.70 10.69 -10.23
CA SER A 210 0.24 10.60 -11.63
C SER A 210 1.38 10.15 -12.56
N PRO A 211 1.08 9.54 -13.72
CA PRO A 211 2.11 9.12 -14.68
C PRO A 211 3.02 10.25 -15.16
N GLU A 212 2.50 11.48 -15.25
CA GLU A 212 3.22 12.66 -15.69
C GLU A 212 4.36 13.05 -14.72
N GLN A 213 4.25 12.64 -13.46
CA GLN A 213 5.24 12.91 -12.40
C GLN A 213 6.42 11.94 -12.40
N LEU A 214 6.45 10.95 -13.31
CA LEU A 214 7.53 9.94 -13.37
C LEU A 214 8.93 10.57 -13.43
N THR A 215 9.11 11.63 -14.21
CA THR A 215 10.42 12.31 -14.34
C THR A 215 10.83 12.97 -13.04
N GLU A 216 9.91 13.64 -12.35
CA GLU A 216 10.15 14.26 -11.04
C GLU A 216 10.52 13.21 -9.99
N ILE A 217 9.79 12.10 -9.94
CA ILE A 217 10.05 10.99 -9.00
C ILE A 217 11.41 10.39 -9.26
N ARG A 218 11.75 10.07 -10.51
CA ARG A 218 13.08 9.53 -10.85
C ARG A 218 14.22 10.47 -10.43
N ALA A 219 14.05 11.76 -10.61
CA ALA A 219 15.04 12.75 -10.20
C ALA A 219 15.21 12.84 -8.68
N SER A 220 14.18 12.48 -7.91
CA SER A 220 14.21 12.52 -6.44
C SER A 220 14.86 11.30 -5.78
N ILE A 221 14.90 10.15 -6.47
CA ILE A 221 15.37 8.87 -5.92
C ILE A 221 16.82 8.94 -5.38
N PRO A 222 17.81 9.49 -6.09
CA PRO A 222 19.18 9.55 -5.56
C PRO A 222 19.27 10.28 -4.23
N ALA A 223 18.55 11.40 -4.10
CA ALA A 223 18.53 12.16 -2.84
C ALA A 223 17.81 11.38 -1.73
N LEU A 224 16.74 10.64 -2.05
CA LEU A 224 16.04 9.80 -1.08
C LEU A 224 16.95 8.67 -0.58
N LEU A 225 17.59 7.92 -1.49
CA LEU A 225 18.46 6.80 -1.14
C LEU A 225 19.70 7.22 -0.37
N ALA A 226 20.28 8.41 -0.66
CA ALA A 226 21.38 8.96 0.10
C ALA A 226 21.03 9.37 1.55
N ASN A 227 19.73 9.46 1.86
CA ASN A 227 19.21 9.96 3.13
C ASN A 227 18.41 8.91 3.93
N VAL A 228 18.36 7.67 3.46
CA VAL A 228 17.74 6.53 4.16
C VAL A 228 18.76 5.42 4.32
N SER A 229 18.79 4.78 5.49
CA SER A 229 19.69 3.65 5.75
C SER A 229 19.09 2.71 6.78
N PHE A 230 19.45 1.44 6.69
CA PHE A 230 19.19 0.49 7.76
C PHE A 230 20.05 0.81 9.00
N ALA A 231 19.53 0.50 10.17
CA ALA A 231 20.28 0.56 11.41
C ALA A 231 21.50 -0.37 11.35
N LYS A 232 22.52 -0.07 12.16
CA LYS A 232 23.71 -0.91 12.29
C LYS A 232 23.34 -2.35 12.66
N GLY A 233 23.84 -3.32 11.91
CA GLY A 233 23.56 -4.74 12.08
C GLY A 233 22.25 -5.20 11.37
N GLN A 234 21.58 -4.32 10.62
CA GLN A 234 20.40 -4.62 9.81
C GLN A 234 20.63 -4.41 8.31
N GLN A 235 21.83 -4.05 7.90
CA GLN A 235 22.19 -3.86 6.49
C GLN A 235 22.21 -5.19 5.75
N TYR A 236 22.08 -5.16 4.42
CA TYR A 236 22.12 -6.35 3.58
C TYR A 236 23.41 -7.18 3.78
N THR A 237 24.54 -6.50 3.91
CA THR A 237 25.85 -7.09 4.14
C THR A 237 26.07 -7.67 5.54
N ASP A 238 25.17 -7.39 6.49
CA ASP A 238 25.23 -7.93 7.85
C ASP A 238 24.62 -9.35 7.96
N TYR A 239 24.18 -9.95 6.86
CA TYR A 239 23.59 -11.29 6.82
C TYR A 239 24.53 -12.35 7.37
N ASN A 240 24.00 -13.24 8.21
CA ASN A 240 24.70 -14.36 8.81
C ASN A 240 23.91 -15.66 8.61
N ALA A 241 24.40 -16.50 7.72
CA ALA A 241 23.73 -17.76 7.36
C ALA A 241 23.53 -18.74 8.54
N GLY A 242 24.23 -18.56 9.67
CA GLY A 242 24.10 -19.41 10.84
C GLY A 242 22.90 -19.06 11.74
N ILE A 243 22.34 -17.85 11.61
CA ILE A 243 21.31 -17.33 12.50
C ILE A 243 20.15 -16.62 11.80
N ASP A 244 20.33 -16.21 10.54
CA ASP A 244 19.31 -15.44 9.82
C ASP A 244 18.46 -16.33 8.91
N GLU A 245 17.18 -16.04 8.85
CA GLU A 245 16.25 -16.70 7.94
C GLU A 245 16.37 -16.13 6.53
N VAL A 246 16.36 -17.01 5.54
CA VAL A 246 16.31 -16.64 4.12
C VAL A 246 14.85 -16.49 3.71
N ALA A 247 14.52 -15.38 3.08
CA ALA A 247 13.20 -15.12 2.56
C ALA A 247 12.77 -16.20 1.53
N ALA A 248 11.48 -16.51 1.52
CA ALA A 248 10.88 -17.34 0.46
C ALA A 248 10.76 -16.58 -0.88
N TYR A 249 10.95 -15.27 -0.85
CA TYR A 249 10.85 -14.40 -2.02
C TYR A 249 12.14 -14.40 -2.84
N THR A 250 11.97 -14.34 -4.16
CA THR A 250 13.02 -14.01 -5.13
C THR A 250 12.91 -12.53 -5.50
N ILE A 251 13.87 -11.99 -6.26
CA ILE A 251 13.78 -10.61 -6.79
C ILE A 251 12.52 -10.46 -7.66
N GLY A 252 12.23 -11.41 -8.55
CA GLY A 252 10.99 -11.42 -9.33
C GLY A 252 9.73 -11.48 -8.47
N GLY A 253 9.79 -12.25 -7.38
CA GLY A 253 8.71 -12.34 -6.40
C GLY A 253 8.42 -11.02 -5.69
N LEU A 254 9.45 -10.22 -5.39
CA LEU A 254 9.27 -8.88 -4.84
C LEU A 254 8.54 -7.94 -5.82
N VAL A 255 8.83 -8.03 -7.12
CA VAL A 255 8.13 -7.25 -8.15
C VAL A 255 6.68 -7.68 -8.29
N ALA A 256 6.44 -9.01 -8.30
CA ALA A 256 5.10 -9.58 -8.40
C ALA A 256 4.26 -9.40 -7.13
N GLY A 257 4.90 -9.24 -5.96
CA GLY A 257 4.22 -9.20 -4.67
C GLY A 257 3.78 -10.59 -4.17
N LYS A 258 4.37 -11.66 -4.71
CA LYS A 258 4.06 -13.05 -4.33
C LYS A 258 5.30 -13.93 -4.31
N VAL A 259 5.24 -15.03 -3.56
CA VAL A 259 6.29 -16.05 -3.59
C VAL A 259 6.30 -16.72 -4.95
N LEU A 260 7.37 -16.50 -5.72
CA LEU A 260 7.62 -17.23 -6.96
C LEU A 260 8.49 -18.44 -6.63
N ALA A 261 8.05 -19.63 -7.04
CA ALA A 261 8.84 -20.83 -6.85
C ALA A 261 10.14 -20.72 -7.66
N LYS A 262 11.29 -20.84 -6.99
CA LYS A 262 12.58 -20.99 -7.69
C LYS A 262 12.51 -22.21 -8.59
N VAL A 263 12.99 -22.10 -9.82
CA VAL A 263 12.98 -23.17 -10.83
C VAL A 263 13.58 -24.50 -10.30
N GLY A 264 14.46 -24.46 -9.30
CA GLY A 264 14.99 -25.63 -8.62
C GLY A 264 14.13 -26.21 -7.48
N PHE A 265 13.18 -25.44 -6.92
CA PHE A 265 12.40 -25.87 -5.75
C PHE A 265 11.44 -27.01 -6.08
N PHE A 266 10.73 -26.92 -7.21
CA PHE A 266 9.88 -28.03 -7.70
C PHE A 266 10.68 -29.24 -8.09
N ALA A 267 11.89 -29.08 -8.68
CA ALA A 267 12.75 -30.19 -8.98
C ALA A 267 13.20 -30.95 -7.71
N ILE A 268 13.44 -30.23 -6.61
CA ILE A 268 13.74 -30.81 -5.29
C ILE A 268 12.51 -31.53 -4.72
N ILE A 269 11.35 -30.91 -4.75
CA ILE A 269 10.09 -31.54 -4.30
C ILE A 269 9.80 -32.77 -5.16
N LEU A 270 9.88 -32.67 -6.49
CA LEU A 270 9.70 -33.80 -7.41
C LEU A 270 10.75 -34.89 -7.22
N LYS A 271 11.97 -34.56 -6.80
CA LYS A 271 13.00 -35.57 -6.50
C LYS A 271 12.75 -36.27 -5.17
N PHE A 272 12.20 -35.59 -4.19
CA PHE A 272 12.00 -36.10 -2.82
C PHE A 272 10.55 -36.46 -2.47
N TRP A 273 9.58 -36.25 -3.37
CA TRP A 273 8.17 -36.54 -3.07
C TRP A 273 7.90 -37.99 -2.65
N LYS A 274 8.67 -38.94 -3.24
CA LYS A 274 8.60 -40.37 -2.87
C LYS A 274 9.05 -40.62 -1.43
N LEU A 275 10.05 -39.87 -0.95
CA LEU A 275 10.49 -39.95 0.45
C LEU A 275 9.44 -39.34 1.37
N GLY A 276 8.78 -38.26 0.96
CA GLY A 276 7.63 -37.68 1.68
C GLY A 276 6.47 -38.67 1.81
N LEU A 277 6.15 -39.42 0.75
CA LEU A 277 5.11 -40.46 0.82
C LEU A 277 5.52 -41.65 1.70
N LEU A 278 6.79 -42.02 1.70
CA LEU A 278 7.30 -43.06 2.63
C LEU A 278 7.23 -42.59 4.09
N ALA A 279 7.57 -41.36 4.36
CA ALA A 279 7.44 -40.77 5.69
C ALA A 279 5.98 -40.72 6.15
N LEU A 280 5.05 -40.29 5.29
CA LEU A 280 3.61 -40.30 5.55
C LEU A 280 3.06 -41.71 5.75
N GLY A 281 3.53 -42.69 4.96
CA GLY A 281 3.20 -44.11 5.13
C GLY A 281 3.70 -44.69 6.46
N GLY A 282 4.90 -44.29 6.88
CA GLY A 282 5.46 -44.68 8.19
C GLY A 282 4.70 -44.07 9.36
N VAL A 283 4.35 -42.80 9.27
CA VAL A 283 3.52 -42.12 10.27
C VAL A 283 2.13 -42.75 10.34
N TRP A 284 1.52 -43.06 9.19
CA TRP A 284 0.22 -43.72 9.13
C TRP A 284 0.25 -45.14 9.76
N ALA A 285 1.32 -45.92 9.49
CA ALA A 285 1.51 -47.23 10.11
C ALA A 285 1.72 -47.13 11.64
N ALA A 286 2.49 -46.13 12.08
CA ALA A 286 2.67 -45.85 13.52
C ALA A 286 1.35 -45.43 14.21
N ILE A 287 0.55 -44.60 13.58
CA ILE A 287 -0.79 -44.20 14.08
C ILE A 287 -1.72 -45.41 14.14
N LYS A 288 -1.78 -46.23 13.08
CA LYS A 288 -2.57 -47.48 13.11
C LYS A 288 -2.15 -48.38 14.27
N ARG A 289 -0.86 -48.53 14.51
CA ARG A 289 -0.32 -49.36 15.57
C ARG A 289 -0.60 -48.78 16.96
N PHE A 290 -0.55 -47.48 17.11
CA PHE A 290 -0.83 -46.79 18.38
C PHE A 290 -2.32 -46.83 18.73
N PHE A 291 -3.21 -46.69 17.75
CA PHE A 291 -4.68 -46.70 17.97
C PHE A 291 -5.32 -48.09 17.81
N GLY A 292 -4.55 -49.14 17.59
CA GLY A 292 -5.09 -50.51 17.50
C GLY A 292 -6.09 -50.74 16.36
N ILE A 293 -6.04 -49.91 15.29
CA ILE A 293 -6.96 -49.98 14.15
C ILE A 293 -6.40 -51.01 13.17
N GLY A 294 -6.80 -52.28 13.30
CA GLY A 294 -6.47 -53.29 12.33
C GLY A 294 -6.11 -54.65 12.90
N ASN A 295 -6.93 -55.26 13.71
CA ASN A 295 -7.01 -56.71 13.84
C ASN A 295 -8.42 -57.08 14.29
N LYS A 296 -9.27 -57.37 13.35
CA LYS A 296 -10.37 -58.34 13.55
C LYS A 296 -10.18 -59.33 12.41
N GLU A 297 -9.44 -60.38 12.74
CA GLU A 297 -9.59 -61.66 12.06
C GLU A 297 -10.77 -62.36 12.70
N ALA A 298 -11.72 -62.76 11.82
CA ALA A 298 -12.73 -63.76 12.13
C ALA A 298 -12.25 -65.09 11.58
#